data_e30c49fd477ae854f4453533676a37bc
#
_entry.id   e30c49fd477ae854f4453533676a37bc
#
_cell.length_a   1.000
_cell.length_b   1.000
_cell.length_c   1.000
_cell.angle_alpha   90.00
_cell.angle_beta   90.00
_cell.angle_gamma   90.00
#
_symmetry.space_group_name_H-M   'P 1'
#
loop_
_entity.id
_entity.type
_entity.pdbx_description
1 polymer ?
#
loop_
_entity_poly.entity_id
_entity_poly.type
_entity_poly.pdbx_seq_one_letter_code
_entity_poly.pdbx_strand_id
1 'polypeptide(L)'
;MPDVYFQDTKSIAVFAPDGPKPQFLIQTPQFKALVVGLEAGQQIPVHPGEAAMYHFLEGEGLMTVGEETFAIQPGATVVVSSGVKRGMNAKTRVVFLGSKGES
;
A
#
# COMPACT_ATOMS: atom_id res chain seq x y z
N MET A 1 4.76 5.26 -24.90
CA MET A 1 4.05 4.14 -24.33
C MET A 1 3.01 4.59 -23.35
N PRO A 2 1.84 4.07 -23.45
CA PRO A 2 0.76 4.57 -22.62
C PRO A 2 1.03 4.27 -21.14
N ASP A 3 0.78 5.28 -20.33
CA ASP A 3 0.85 5.14 -18.89
C ASP A 3 -0.54 4.82 -18.35
N VAL A 4 -1.30 4.05 -19.11
CA VAL A 4 -2.67 3.70 -18.75
C VAL A 4 -2.86 2.20 -18.60
N TYR A 5 -1.87 1.41 -18.93
CA TYR A 5 -1.99 -0.04 -18.85
C TYR A 5 -0.71 -0.64 -18.27
N PHE A 6 -0.86 -1.39 -17.19
CA PHE A 6 0.24 -2.05 -16.51
C PHE A 6 -0.07 -3.54 -16.47
N GLN A 7 0.58 -4.28 -17.35
CA GLN A 7 0.27 -5.68 -17.58
C GLN A 7 0.54 -6.55 -16.36
N ASP A 8 1.56 -6.17 -15.57
CA ASP A 8 1.92 -6.93 -14.38
C ASP A 8 2.20 -5.95 -13.26
N THR A 9 1.14 -5.56 -12.56
CA THR A 9 1.22 -4.54 -11.52
C THR A 9 2.20 -4.92 -10.42
N LYS A 10 2.23 -6.19 -10.05
CA LYS A 10 3.08 -6.64 -8.96
C LYS A 10 4.56 -6.42 -9.27
N SER A 11 4.97 -6.55 -10.53
CA SER A 11 6.37 -6.42 -10.91
C SER A 11 6.87 -4.97 -10.86
N ILE A 12 5.96 -4.00 -10.69
CA ILE A 12 6.35 -2.59 -10.57
C ILE A 12 6.98 -2.31 -9.21
N ALA A 13 6.68 -3.13 -8.21
CA ALA A 13 7.16 -2.91 -6.85
C ALA A 13 8.68 -2.88 -6.80
N VAL A 14 9.20 -1.97 -5.97
CA VAL A 14 10.63 -1.86 -5.70
C VAL A 14 10.85 -2.22 -4.23
N PHE A 15 11.77 -3.13 -3.99
CA PHE A 15 12.16 -3.53 -2.64
C PHE A 15 13.52 -2.92 -2.33
N ALA A 16 13.63 -2.24 -1.20
CA ALA A 16 14.87 -1.59 -0.82
C ALA A 16 15.13 -1.84 0.66
N PRO A 17 16.41 -2.04 1.05
CA PRO A 17 16.73 -2.35 2.44
C PRO A 17 16.46 -1.19 3.40
N ASP A 18 16.45 0.04 2.90
CA ASP A 18 16.27 1.22 3.74
C ASP A 18 14.81 1.67 3.84
N GLY A 19 13.87 0.91 3.31
CA GLY A 19 12.46 1.19 3.46
C GLY A 19 11.71 1.17 2.14
N PRO A 20 10.39 1.37 2.21
CA PRO A 20 9.56 1.31 1.01
C PRO A 20 9.86 2.44 0.04
N LYS A 21 9.78 2.15 -1.23
CA LYS A 21 9.99 3.10 -2.32
C LYS A 21 8.74 3.09 -3.20
N PRO A 22 7.74 3.90 -2.89
CA PRO A 22 6.48 3.90 -3.66
C PRO A 22 6.72 4.22 -5.12
N GLN A 23 6.02 3.48 -5.99
CA GLN A 23 6.08 3.69 -7.43
C GLN A 23 4.71 4.18 -7.88
N PHE A 24 4.64 5.43 -8.34
CA PHE A 24 3.36 6.06 -8.68
C PHE A 24 2.92 5.66 -10.08
N LEU A 25 1.68 5.17 -10.19
CA LEU A 25 1.04 4.90 -11.47
C LEU A 25 0.38 6.15 -12.00
N ILE A 26 -0.23 6.93 -11.12
CA ILE A 26 -0.82 8.22 -11.45
C ILE A 26 -0.73 9.10 -10.20
N GLN A 27 -0.51 10.38 -10.42
CA GLN A 27 -0.45 11.33 -9.31
C GLN A 27 -1.01 12.66 -9.79
N THR A 28 -2.12 13.05 -9.20
CA THR A 28 -2.76 14.34 -9.44
C THR A 28 -2.97 15.01 -8.09
N PRO A 29 -3.34 16.30 -8.06
CA PRO A 29 -3.64 16.93 -6.77
C PRO A 29 -4.79 16.26 -6.01
N GLN A 30 -5.69 15.56 -6.71
CA GLN A 30 -6.87 14.97 -6.10
C GLN A 30 -6.77 13.46 -5.89
N PHE A 31 -5.83 12.79 -6.57
CA PHE A 31 -5.84 11.34 -6.58
C PHE A 31 -4.46 10.78 -6.88
N LYS A 32 -4.11 9.71 -6.19
CA LYS A 32 -2.85 9.00 -6.41
C LYS A 32 -3.09 7.51 -6.40
N ALA A 33 -2.42 6.80 -7.28
CA ALA A 33 -2.37 5.35 -7.25
C ALA A 33 -0.91 4.92 -7.33
N LEU A 34 -0.52 3.98 -6.49
CA LEU A 34 0.88 3.61 -6.35
C LEU A 34 1.04 2.14 -6.00
N VAL A 35 2.19 1.61 -6.33
CA VAL A 35 2.56 0.24 -5.97
C VAL A 35 3.72 0.32 -5.00
N VAL A 36 3.63 -0.42 -3.90
CA VAL A 36 4.63 -0.41 -2.85
C VAL A 36 5.08 -1.82 -2.55
N GLY A 37 6.40 -2.00 -2.47
CA GLY A 37 7.00 -3.23 -2.00
C GLY A 37 7.61 -3.04 -0.62
N LEU A 38 7.40 -4.01 0.26
CA LEU A 38 8.01 -4.04 1.58
C LEU A 38 8.81 -5.32 1.70
N GLU A 39 10.07 -5.19 2.15
CA GLU A 39 10.84 -6.38 2.51
C GLU A 39 10.28 -6.96 3.80
N ALA A 40 10.53 -8.25 4.04
CA ALA A 40 10.12 -8.88 5.29
C ALA A 40 10.66 -8.09 6.48
N GLY A 41 9.81 -7.81 7.44
CA GLY A 41 10.16 -7.06 8.64
C GLY A 41 10.05 -5.57 8.53
N GLN A 42 9.84 -5.03 7.34
CA GLN A 42 9.68 -3.58 7.19
C GLN A 42 8.29 -3.15 7.64
N GLN A 43 8.19 -1.89 8.02
CA GLN A 43 6.98 -1.34 8.58
C GLN A 43 6.65 -0.01 7.91
N ILE A 44 5.37 0.29 7.83
CA ILE A 44 4.88 1.65 7.62
C ILE A 44 4.29 2.05 8.95
N PRO A 45 4.91 3.00 9.66
CA PRO A 45 4.43 3.40 11.00
C PRO A 45 3.02 3.94 10.93
N VAL A 46 2.28 3.76 12.02
CA VAL A 46 0.91 4.24 12.11
C VAL A 46 0.88 5.76 11.99
N HIS A 47 0.05 6.24 11.10
CA HIS A 47 -0.08 7.67 10.84
C HIS A 47 -1.46 7.96 10.26
N PRO A 48 -1.98 9.18 10.45
CA PRO A 48 -3.22 9.57 9.79
C PRO A 48 -2.94 9.86 8.31
N GLY A 49 -4.00 9.93 7.52
CA GLY A 49 -3.83 10.22 6.10
C GLY A 49 -5.17 10.40 5.40
N GLU A 50 -5.09 10.51 4.09
CA GLU A 50 -6.25 10.67 3.23
C GLU A 50 -7.08 9.40 3.20
N ALA A 51 -8.31 9.49 2.68
CA ALA A 51 -9.08 8.30 2.35
C ALA A 51 -8.26 7.44 1.40
N ALA A 52 -8.21 6.14 1.65
CA ALA A 52 -7.31 5.29 0.91
C ALA A 52 -7.86 3.87 0.80
N MET A 53 -7.36 3.18 -0.20
CA MET A 53 -7.62 1.76 -0.39
C MET A 53 -6.28 1.08 -0.59
N TYR A 54 -6.13 -0.08 0.04
CA TYR A 54 -4.92 -0.91 -0.09
C TYR A 54 -5.36 -2.29 -0.56
N HIS A 55 -4.86 -2.70 -1.72
CA HIS A 55 -5.16 -4.02 -2.25
C HIS A 55 -3.87 -4.82 -2.31
N PHE A 56 -3.84 -5.96 -1.62
CA PHE A 56 -2.62 -6.72 -1.44
C PHE A 56 -2.47 -7.74 -2.56
N LEU A 57 -1.32 -7.72 -3.22
CA LEU A 57 -1.04 -8.55 -4.37
C LEU A 57 -0.12 -9.72 -4.04
N GLU A 58 0.71 -9.57 -3.01
CA GLU A 58 1.67 -10.59 -2.64
C GLU A 58 2.06 -10.44 -1.18
N GLY A 59 2.31 -11.57 -0.53
CA GLY A 59 2.89 -11.57 0.80
C GLY A 59 1.88 -11.55 1.92
N GLU A 60 2.39 -11.63 3.16
CA GLU A 60 1.58 -11.68 4.37
C GLU A 60 2.12 -10.69 5.38
N GLY A 61 1.23 -10.19 6.23
CA GLY A 61 1.61 -9.27 7.28
C GLY A 61 0.40 -8.85 8.07
N LEU A 62 0.53 -7.71 8.74
CA LEU A 62 -0.54 -7.14 9.56
C LEU A 62 -0.75 -5.69 9.13
N MET A 63 -2.00 -5.25 9.14
CA MET A 63 -2.33 -3.85 8.91
C MET A 63 -3.22 -3.37 10.04
N THR A 64 -2.86 -2.21 10.59
CA THR A 64 -3.62 -1.58 11.67
C THR A 64 -4.41 -0.42 11.09
N VAL A 65 -5.70 -0.38 11.41
CA VAL A 65 -6.59 0.71 11.01
C VAL A 65 -7.34 1.14 12.27
N GLY A 66 -7.08 2.36 12.74
CA GLY A 66 -7.64 2.81 14.00
C GLY A 66 -7.14 1.91 15.13
N GLU A 67 -8.06 1.23 15.81
CA GLU A 67 -7.73 0.34 16.91
C GLU A 67 -7.80 -1.13 16.51
N GLU A 68 -8.02 -1.43 15.23
CA GLU A 68 -8.13 -2.80 14.77
C GLU A 68 -6.91 -3.21 13.98
N THR A 69 -6.57 -4.49 14.06
CA THR A 69 -5.45 -5.06 13.32
C THR A 69 -5.94 -6.28 12.55
N PHE A 70 -5.58 -6.31 11.28
CA PHE A 70 -6.00 -7.36 10.36
C PHE A 70 -4.80 -8.10 9.82
N ALA A 71 -4.94 -9.42 9.66
CA ALA A 71 -3.98 -10.20 8.89
C ALA A 71 -4.23 -9.91 7.41
N ILE A 72 -3.17 -9.57 6.69
CA ILE A 72 -3.29 -9.30 5.25
C ILE A 72 -2.62 -10.42 4.46
N GLN A 73 -3.16 -10.67 3.28
CA GLN A 73 -2.71 -11.74 2.40
C GLN A 73 -3.09 -11.37 0.97
N PRO A 74 -2.55 -12.08 -0.03
CA PRO A 74 -2.90 -11.77 -1.42
C PRO A 74 -4.40 -11.84 -1.64
N GLY A 75 -4.95 -10.82 -2.30
CA GLY A 75 -6.37 -10.69 -2.56
C GLY A 75 -7.14 -9.87 -1.55
N ALA A 76 -6.54 -9.58 -0.39
CA ALA A 76 -7.22 -8.77 0.63
C ALA A 76 -7.24 -7.30 0.24
N THR A 77 -8.31 -6.61 0.62
CA THR A 77 -8.45 -5.18 0.39
C THR A 77 -8.83 -4.52 1.71
N VAL A 78 -8.14 -3.43 2.04
CA VAL A 78 -8.42 -2.65 3.24
C VAL A 78 -8.76 -1.24 2.79
N VAL A 79 -9.88 -0.70 3.29
CA VAL A 79 -10.28 0.67 2.98
C VAL A 79 -10.24 1.49 4.26
N VAL A 80 -9.74 2.72 4.16
CA VAL A 80 -9.51 3.57 5.32
C VAL A 80 -10.11 4.93 5.04
N SER A 81 -10.95 5.41 5.96
CA SER A 81 -11.55 6.74 5.84
C SER A 81 -10.51 7.82 6.13
N SER A 82 -10.77 9.00 5.62
CA SER A 82 -9.91 10.16 5.84
C SER A 82 -9.71 10.40 7.34
N GLY A 83 -8.46 10.68 7.72
CA GLY A 83 -8.10 11.01 9.09
C GLY A 83 -7.89 9.82 10.00
N VAL A 84 -8.30 8.63 9.60
CA VAL A 84 -8.12 7.44 10.42
C VAL A 84 -6.68 6.98 10.31
N LYS A 85 -6.07 6.68 11.45
CA LYS A 85 -4.67 6.22 11.48
C LYS A 85 -4.56 4.83 10.89
N ARG A 86 -3.48 4.61 10.17
CA ARG A 86 -3.20 3.32 9.54
C ARG A 86 -1.71 3.07 9.52
N GLY A 87 -1.33 1.80 9.54
CA GLY A 87 0.05 1.37 9.41
C GLY A 87 0.09 -0.10 9.09
N MET A 88 1.28 -0.62 8.78
CA MET A 88 1.39 -2.04 8.47
C MET A 88 2.78 -2.58 8.77
N ASN A 89 2.84 -3.89 8.97
CA ASN A 89 4.07 -4.65 9.19
C ASN A 89 4.11 -5.79 8.20
N ALA A 90 5.21 -5.92 7.48
CA ALA A 90 5.39 -7.02 6.55
C ALA A 90 6.00 -8.21 7.27
N LYS A 91 5.34 -9.36 7.22
CA LYS A 91 5.88 -10.60 7.75
C LYS A 91 6.79 -11.25 6.73
N THR A 92 6.34 -11.29 5.50
CA THR A 92 7.12 -11.70 4.33
C THR A 92 7.24 -10.47 3.43
N ARG A 93 7.84 -10.61 2.26
CA ARG A 93 7.75 -9.55 1.26
C ARG A 93 6.29 -9.31 0.94
N VAL A 94 5.91 -8.05 0.91
CA VAL A 94 4.52 -7.63 0.64
C VAL A 94 4.53 -6.68 -0.53
N VAL A 95 3.58 -6.87 -1.45
CA VAL A 95 3.32 -5.92 -2.52
C VAL A 95 1.87 -5.50 -2.42
N PHE A 96 1.62 -4.20 -2.43
CA PHE A 96 0.25 -3.73 -2.46
C PHE A 96 0.08 -2.60 -3.47
N LEU A 97 -1.13 -2.52 -3.99
CA LEU A 97 -1.59 -1.41 -4.81
C LEU A 97 -2.39 -0.49 -3.90
N GLY A 98 -1.98 0.76 -3.79
CA GLY A 98 -2.67 1.74 -2.98
C GLY A 98 -3.26 2.82 -3.85
N SER A 99 -4.42 3.32 -3.44
CA SER A 99 -4.99 4.51 -4.03
C SER A 99 -5.45 5.43 -2.92
N LYS A 100 -5.23 6.71 -3.10
CA LYS A 100 -5.56 7.72 -2.11
C LYS A 100 -6.26 8.86 -2.80
N GLY A 101 -7.29 9.37 -2.13
CA GLY A 101 -8.01 10.51 -2.64
C GLY A 101 -8.04 11.62 -1.62
N GLU A 102 -8.35 12.80 -2.13
CA GLU A 102 -8.58 13.94 -1.28
C GLU A 102 -9.84 13.69 -0.47
N SER A 103 -9.83 14.12 0.78
CA SER A 103 -10.99 13.91 1.65
C SER A 103 -11.89 15.13 1.69
#